data_f06bcb73d856f814072c776ea994acae
#
_entry.id   f06bcb73d856f814072c776ea994acae
#
_cell.length_a   1.000
_cell.length_b   1.000
_cell.length_c   1.000
_cell.angle_alpha   90.00
_cell.angle_beta   90.00
_cell.angle_gamma   90.00
#
_symmetry.space_group_name_H-M   'P 1'
#
loop_
_entity.id
_entity.type
_entity.pdbx_description
1 polymer ?
#
loop_
_entity_poly.entity_id
_entity_poly.type
_entity_poly.pdbx_seq_one_letter_code
_entity_poly.pdbx_strand_id
1 'polypeptide(L)'
;MTPLDKFLLFGMTPAIVLAALVEGWWLSRRQTYDWRATAVSVLDLVVRLAVNIFVPFALSSPVTAWAREHRLTDLTLDSWQAFVLLFFGLEFFYYWFHRASHRVRWFWLNHAIHHSPNELNLSAAVRIGIFGKVTGTFVFFGPMVWLGFDAKLVGIALSLNLLYQFWIHATWLPQLGWLEGILNTPSAHRVHHASNPQYLDANYGGVLVIFDRLFGTYVPERADVPPRYGLVKPILSHNPLRVWFTTWAELLRDLASARRVQDVLGYLFMPPGWRPGLGLWQPVPVRDAPPVAQAPSVQEAMAPMPATMPATVDRLPSP
;
A
#
# COMPACT_ATOMS: atom_id res chain seq x y z
N MET A 1 -22.38 -8.73 -15.94
CA MET A 1 -22.23 -7.69 -14.87
C MET A 1 -23.57 -7.47 -14.20
N THR A 2 -23.66 -7.62 -12.89
CA THR A 2 -24.86 -7.28 -12.10
C THR A 2 -25.06 -5.76 -12.01
N PRO A 3 -26.23 -5.27 -11.57
CA PRO A 3 -26.46 -3.85 -11.28
C PRO A 3 -25.40 -3.27 -10.33
N LEU A 4 -25.00 -4.03 -9.30
CA LEU A 4 -23.97 -3.63 -8.35
C LEU A 4 -22.58 -3.52 -9.01
N ASP A 5 -22.19 -4.47 -9.88
CA ASP A 5 -20.92 -4.39 -10.61
C ASP A 5 -20.87 -3.13 -11.48
N LYS A 6 -22.01 -2.81 -12.14
CA LYS A 6 -22.13 -1.58 -12.94
C LYS A 6 -22.03 -0.32 -12.09
N PHE A 7 -22.68 -0.31 -10.93
CA PHE A 7 -22.63 0.81 -9.99
C PHE A 7 -21.20 1.04 -9.47
N LEU A 8 -20.50 -0.02 -9.04
CA LEU A 8 -19.12 0.07 -8.55
C LEU A 8 -18.18 0.56 -9.65
N LEU A 9 -18.31 0.07 -10.88
CA LEU A 9 -17.41 0.44 -11.97
C LEU A 9 -17.75 1.80 -12.59
N PHE A 10 -19.01 2.04 -12.91
CA PHE A 10 -19.43 3.23 -13.67
C PHE A 10 -19.95 4.38 -12.81
N GLY A 11 -20.33 4.12 -11.57
CA GLY A 11 -20.76 5.12 -10.60
C GLY A 11 -19.64 5.49 -9.62
N MET A 12 -19.17 4.53 -8.83
CA MET A 12 -18.23 4.81 -7.76
C MET A 12 -16.81 5.15 -8.26
N THR A 13 -16.31 4.46 -9.30
CA THR A 13 -14.97 4.76 -9.82
C THR A 13 -14.81 6.18 -10.33
N PRO A 14 -15.71 6.74 -11.18
CA PRO A 14 -15.67 8.15 -11.55
C PRO A 14 -15.83 9.10 -10.36
N ALA A 15 -16.69 8.79 -9.40
CA ALA A 15 -16.90 9.60 -8.20
C ALA A 15 -15.61 9.70 -7.34
N ILE A 16 -14.90 8.59 -7.16
CA ILE A 16 -13.62 8.53 -6.45
C ILE A 16 -12.55 9.38 -7.18
N VAL A 17 -12.46 9.25 -8.50
CA VAL A 17 -11.52 10.05 -9.30
C VAL A 17 -11.88 11.53 -9.22
N LEU A 18 -13.17 11.89 -9.33
CA LEU A 18 -13.61 13.26 -9.19
C LEU A 18 -13.28 13.83 -7.79
N ALA A 19 -13.53 13.06 -6.73
CA ALA A 19 -13.20 13.48 -5.37
C ALA A 19 -11.68 13.74 -5.20
N ALA A 20 -10.84 12.86 -5.76
CA ALA A 20 -9.38 13.06 -5.75
C ALA A 20 -8.95 14.30 -6.55
N LEU A 21 -9.58 14.59 -7.69
CA LEU A 21 -9.30 15.80 -8.47
C LEU A 21 -9.77 17.06 -7.75
N VAL A 22 -10.93 17.03 -7.09
CA VAL A 22 -11.45 18.15 -6.29
C VAL A 22 -10.53 18.42 -5.09
N GLU A 23 -10.09 17.36 -4.38
CA GLU A 23 -9.08 17.50 -3.32
C GLU A 23 -7.78 18.12 -3.85
N GLY A 24 -7.26 17.60 -4.96
CA GLY A 24 -6.05 18.11 -5.59
C GLY A 24 -6.16 19.59 -5.97
N TRP A 25 -7.30 20.00 -6.56
CA TRP A 25 -7.58 21.41 -6.87
C TRP A 25 -7.63 22.26 -5.59
N TRP A 26 -8.28 21.78 -4.53
CA TRP A 26 -8.38 22.48 -3.26
C TRP A 26 -7.00 22.61 -2.57
N LEU A 27 -6.19 21.53 -2.55
CA LEU A 27 -4.84 21.52 -1.99
C LEU A 27 -3.90 22.44 -2.78
N SER A 28 -3.96 22.43 -4.12
CA SER A 28 -3.08 23.25 -4.97
C SER A 28 -3.26 24.76 -4.78
N ARG A 29 -4.37 25.18 -4.16
CA ARG A 29 -4.60 26.58 -3.76
C ARG A 29 -4.02 26.96 -2.40
N ARG A 30 -3.56 25.98 -1.63
CA ARG A 30 -3.09 26.15 -0.23
C ARG A 30 -1.64 25.75 -0.04
N GLN A 31 -1.16 24.85 -0.87
CA GLN A 31 0.20 24.31 -0.83
C GLN A 31 0.59 23.82 -2.24
N THR A 32 1.84 23.45 -2.41
CA THR A 32 2.25 22.73 -3.63
C THR A 32 1.55 21.38 -3.69
N TYR A 33 1.10 21.01 -4.90
CA TYR A 33 0.43 19.75 -5.16
C TYR A 33 0.99 19.09 -6.42
N ASP A 34 1.35 17.81 -6.32
CA ASP A 34 1.96 17.08 -7.43
C ASP A 34 0.89 16.47 -8.37
N TRP A 35 0.42 17.27 -9.34
CA TRP A 35 -0.51 16.81 -10.38
C TRP A 35 0.05 15.69 -11.25
N ARG A 36 1.39 15.57 -11.39
CA ARG A 36 2.02 14.49 -12.15
C ARG A 36 1.90 13.16 -11.40
N ALA A 37 2.06 13.18 -10.09
CA ALA A 37 1.82 12.01 -9.24
C ALA A 37 0.35 11.57 -9.32
N THR A 38 -0.61 12.50 -9.31
CA THR A 38 -2.03 12.23 -9.51
C THR A 38 -2.30 11.59 -10.88
N ALA A 39 -1.70 12.11 -11.95
CA ALA A 39 -1.84 11.52 -13.29
C ALA A 39 -1.32 10.07 -13.33
N VAL A 40 -0.19 9.77 -12.69
CA VAL A 40 0.31 8.39 -12.55
C VAL A 40 -0.66 7.51 -11.77
N SER A 41 -1.29 8.03 -10.71
CA SER A 41 -2.28 7.29 -9.91
C SER A 41 -3.53 6.95 -10.73
N VAL A 42 -4.04 7.90 -11.49
CA VAL A 42 -5.20 7.67 -12.39
C VAL A 42 -4.83 6.70 -13.51
N LEU A 43 -3.64 6.80 -14.08
CA LEU A 43 -3.17 5.85 -15.08
C LEU A 43 -3.05 4.43 -14.51
N ASP A 44 -2.52 4.28 -13.28
CA ASP A 44 -2.46 2.99 -12.58
C ASP A 44 -3.86 2.37 -12.43
N LEU A 45 -4.84 3.17 -12.01
CA LEU A 45 -6.24 2.73 -11.93
C LEU A 45 -6.76 2.24 -13.28
N VAL A 46 -6.56 3.01 -14.37
CA VAL A 46 -7.05 2.66 -15.71
C VAL A 46 -6.39 1.37 -16.20
N VAL A 47 -5.07 1.25 -16.07
CA VAL A 47 -4.33 0.04 -16.49
C VAL A 47 -4.74 -1.15 -15.64
N ARG A 48 -4.91 -0.98 -14.33
CA ARG A 48 -5.40 -2.05 -13.44
C ARG A 48 -6.79 -2.54 -13.82
N LEU A 49 -7.71 -1.63 -14.16
CA LEU A 49 -9.04 -2.00 -14.66
C LEU A 49 -8.94 -2.77 -15.99
N ALA A 50 -8.10 -2.32 -16.91
CA ALA A 50 -7.85 -3.03 -18.17
C ALA A 50 -7.26 -4.42 -17.91
N VAL A 51 -6.26 -4.57 -17.03
CA VAL A 51 -5.71 -5.86 -16.63
C VAL A 51 -6.80 -6.76 -16.04
N ASN A 52 -7.70 -6.22 -15.21
CA ASN A 52 -8.78 -7.01 -14.63
C ASN A 52 -9.79 -7.50 -15.68
N ILE A 53 -10.02 -6.76 -16.75
CA ILE A 53 -10.95 -7.12 -17.82
C ILE A 53 -10.28 -8.08 -18.83
N PHE A 54 -9.08 -7.74 -19.30
CA PHE A 54 -8.47 -8.41 -20.45
C PHE A 54 -7.52 -9.55 -20.09
N VAL A 55 -7.03 -9.65 -18.85
CA VAL A 55 -6.17 -10.75 -18.41
C VAL A 55 -7.03 -11.80 -17.68
N PRO A 56 -7.32 -12.96 -18.30
CA PRO A 56 -8.20 -13.97 -17.70
C PRO A 56 -7.52 -14.73 -16.54
N PHE A 57 -6.19 -14.74 -16.51
CA PHE A 57 -5.41 -15.46 -15.52
C PHE A 57 -5.28 -14.67 -14.22
N ALA A 58 -5.42 -15.36 -13.08
CA ALA A 58 -4.97 -14.88 -11.77
C ALA A 58 -4.32 -16.03 -11.01
N LEU A 59 -3.16 -15.78 -10.38
CA LEU A 59 -2.42 -16.81 -9.63
C LEU A 59 -3.23 -17.42 -8.47
N SER A 60 -4.19 -16.66 -7.94
CA SER A 60 -5.13 -17.14 -6.91
C SER A 60 -6.26 -18.01 -7.43
N SER A 61 -6.52 -18.05 -8.76
CA SER A 61 -7.68 -18.76 -9.34
C SER A 61 -7.75 -20.25 -8.99
N PRO A 62 -6.65 -21.05 -9.04
CA PRO A 62 -6.70 -22.45 -8.66
C PRO A 62 -7.10 -22.65 -7.18
N VAL A 63 -6.58 -21.81 -6.28
CA VAL A 63 -6.91 -21.88 -4.85
C VAL A 63 -8.37 -21.52 -4.60
N THR A 64 -8.87 -20.49 -5.29
CA THR A 64 -10.27 -20.08 -5.17
C THR A 64 -11.22 -21.15 -5.74
N ALA A 65 -10.85 -21.78 -6.86
CA ALA A 65 -11.62 -22.87 -7.46
C ALA A 65 -11.68 -24.07 -6.52
N TRP A 66 -10.53 -24.50 -6.00
CA TRP A 66 -10.44 -25.59 -5.02
C TRP A 66 -11.29 -25.30 -3.77
N ALA A 67 -11.17 -24.09 -3.20
CA ALA A 67 -11.91 -23.67 -2.01
C ALA A 67 -13.43 -23.73 -2.25
N ARG A 68 -13.89 -23.35 -3.44
CA ARG A 68 -15.31 -23.43 -3.82
C ARG A 68 -15.80 -24.88 -3.94
N GLU A 69 -14.98 -25.75 -4.53
CA GLU A 69 -15.33 -27.16 -4.70
C GLU A 69 -15.37 -27.93 -3.36
N HIS A 70 -14.52 -27.54 -2.41
CA HIS A 70 -14.37 -28.18 -1.10
C HIS A 70 -14.97 -27.36 0.04
N ARG A 71 -15.90 -26.44 -0.26
CA ARG A 71 -16.50 -25.58 0.77
C ARG A 71 -17.21 -26.37 1.85
N LEU A 72 -17.09 -25.91 3.08
CA LEU A 72 -17.65 -26.57 4.26
C LEU A 72 -19.16 -26.43 4.34
N THR A 73 -19.71 -25.33 3.86
CA THR A 73 -21.13 -25.01 3.89
C THR A 73 -21.50 -24.02 2.79
N ASP A 74 -22.77 -23.67 2.69
CA ASP A 74 -23.29 -22.58 1.86
C ASP A 74 -23.74 -21.44 2.78
N LEU A 75 -22.95 -20.36 2.82
CA LEU A 75 -23.23 -19.17 3.63
C LEU A 75 -23.86 -18.10 2.74
N THR A 76 -25.12 -17.79 3.01
CA THR A 76 -25.88 -16.70 2.37
C THR A 76 -26.04 -15.54 3.34
N LEU A 77 -26.25 -14.31 2.83
CA LEU A 77 -26.47 -13.12 3.68
C LEU A 77 -27.96 -12.96 4.06
N ASP A 78 -28.56 -14.03 4.54
CA ASP A 78 -29.94 -14.07 5.01
C ASP A 78 -30.09 -13.85 6.52
N SER A 79 -28.97 -13.74 7.23
CA SER A 79 -28.93 -13.54 8.67
C SER A 79 -27.88 -12.51 9.09
N TRP A 80 -28.09 -11.86 10.23
CA TRP A 80 -27.11 -10.92 10.79
C TRP A 80 -25.81 -11.64 11.20
N GLN A 81 -25.89 -12.92 11.60
CA GLN A 81 -24.72 -13.72 11.95
C GLN A 81 -23.81 -13.94 10.73
N ALA A 82 -24.39 -14.23 9.56
CA ALA A 82 -23.63 -14.39 8.33
C ALA A 82 -22.97 -13.06 7.92
N PHE A 83 -23.67 -11.93 8.09
CA PHE A 83 -23.09 -10.60 7.85
C PHE A 83 -21.91 -10.31 8.80
N VAL A 84 -22.06 -10.57 10.10
CA VAL A 84 -21.00 -10.38 11.09
C VAL A 84 -19.80 -11.27 10.78
N LEU A 85 -20.04 -12.54 10.42
CA LEU A 85 -18.98 -13.47 10.04
C LEU A 85 -18.26 -12.99 8.76
N LEU A 86 -19.00 -12.53 7.75
CA LEU A 86 -18.40 -11.96 6.54
C LEU A 86 -17.55 -10.73 6.86
N PHE A 87 -18.07 -9.79 7.65
CA PHE A 87 -17.36 -8.55 7.98
C PHE A 87 -16.08 -8.82 8.79
N PHE A 88 -16.17 -9.48 9.93
CA PHE A 88 -15.01 -9.74 10.78
C PHE A 88 -14.05 -10.76 10.16
N GLY A 89 -14.55 -11.75 9.41
CA GLY A 89 -13.73 -12.67 8.64
C GLY A 89 -12.94 -11.92 7.56
N LEU A 90 -13.60 -11.01 6.83
CA LEU A 90 -12.92 -10.17 5.84
C LEU A 90 -11.83 -9.30 6.49
N GLU A 91 -12.14 -8.62 7.59
CA GLU A 91 -11.17 -7.79 8.32
C GLU A 91 -9.96 -8.61 8.80
N PHE A 92 -10.20 -9.83 9.32
CA PHE A 92 -9.14 -10.75 9.74
C PHE A 92 -8.23 -11.15 8.57
N PHE A 93 -8.80 -11.62 7.46
CA PHE A 93 -8.00 -12.02 6.30
C PHE A 93 -7.39 -10.84 5.57
N TYR A 94 -8.03 -9.66 5.59
CA TYR A 94 -7.47 -8.42 5.09
C TYR A 94 -6.22 -8.02 5.88
N TYR A 95 -6.25 -8.09 7.21
CA TYR A 95 -5.09 -7.84 8.05
C TYR A 95 -3.89 -8.73 7.65
N TRP A 96 -4.12 -10.04 7.50
CA TRP A 96 -3.05 -10.98 7.11
C TRP A 96 -2.57 -10.74 5.68
N PHE A 97 -3.48 -10.47 4.74
CA PHE A 97 -3.14 -10.06 3.38
C PHE A 97 -2.25 -8.81 3.37
N HIS A 98 -2.65 -7.77 4.10
CA HIS A 98 -1.97 -6.49 4.13
C HIS A 98 -0.60 -6.61 4.81
N ARG A 99 -0.55 -7.29 5.98
CA ARG A 99 0.70 -7.61 6.66
C ARG A 99 1.66 -8.42 5.77
N ALA A 100 1.17 -9.44 5.07
CA ALA A 100 1.97 -10.21 4.12
C ALA A 100 2.46 -9.35 2.94
N SER A 101 1.64 -8.39 2.49
CA SER A 101 2.02 -7.46 1.42
C SER A 101 3.20 -6.56 1.81
N HIS A 102 3.44 -6.33 3.10
CA HIS A 102 4.61 -5.64 3.62
C HIS A 102 5.76 -6.57 3.98
N ARG A 103 5.47 -7.79 4.45
CA ARG A 103 6.46 -8.69 5.07
C ARG A 103 6.93 -9.80 4.15
N VAL A 104 6.34 -9.98 2.98
CA VAL A 104 6.72 -10.97 1.97
C VAL A 104 7.00 -10.23 0.67
N ARG A 105 8.26 -10.27 0.21
CA ARG A 105 8.70 -9.48 -0.94
C ARG A 105 7.89 -9.75 -2.21
N TRP A 106 7.42 -10.98 -2.43
CA TRP A 106 6.56 -11.32 -3.57
C TRP A 106 5.27 -10.48 -3.63
N PHE A 107 4.60 -10.31 -2.50
CA PHE A 107 3.39 -9.49 -2.42
C PHE A 107 3.70 -7.99 -2.40
N TRP A 108 4.86 -7.61 -1.82
CA TRP A 108 5.36 -6.24 -1.83
C TRP A 108 5.57 -5.70 -3.25
N LEU A 109 5.89 -6.53 -4.25
CA LEU A 109 6.06 -6.09 -5.65
C LEU A 109 4.86 -5.33 -6.21
N ASN A 110 3.65 -5.68 -5.78
CA ASN A 110 2.44 -4.95 -6.14
C ASN A 110 2.17 -3.81 -5.14
N HIS A 111 2.31 -4.09 -3.83
CA HIS A 111 1.93 -3.15 -2.78
C HIS A 111 2.87 -1.95 -2.67
N ALA A 112 4.13 -2.10 -3.03
CA ALA A 112 5.10 -1.00 -3.13
C ALA A 112 4.65 0.10 -4.11
N ILE A 113 3.87 -0.23 -5.13
CA ILE A 113 3.29 0.76 -6.05
C ILE A 113 2.33 1.67 -5.31
N HIS A 114 1.53 1.10 -4.40
CA HIS A 114 0.61 1.84 -3.53
C HIS A 114 1.36 2.76 -2.56
N HIS A 115 2.47 2.32 -1.99
CA HIS A 115 3.32 3.11 -1.08
C HIS A 115 4.31 4.05 -1.80
N SER A 116 4.36 4.04 -3.14
CA SER A 116 5.32 4.83 -3.91
C SER A 116 5.05 6.35 -3.99
N PRO A 117 3.83 6.89 -3.78
CA PRO A 117 3.63 8.32 -3.75
C PRO A 117 4.46 8.98 -2.63
N ASN A 118 5.18 10.06 -2.98
CA ASN A 118 5.95 10.84 -2.00
C ASN A 118 5.08 11.87 -1.25
N GLU A 119 3.80 11.95 -1.61
CA GLU A 119 2.76 12.71 -0.93
C GLU A 119 1.54 11.81 -0.75
N LEU A 120 0.92 11.86 0.43
CA LEU A 120 -0.32 11.12 0.70
C LEU A 120 -1.52 12.05 0.49
N ASN A 121 -2.47 11.60 -0.31
CA ASN A 121 -3.72 12.30 -0.63
C ASN A 121 -4.72 11.31 -1.26
N LEU A 122 -5.94 11.73 -1.55
CA LEU A 122 -6.97 10.86 -2.14
C LEU A 122 -6.53 10.22 -3.47
N SER A 123 -5.66 10.87 -4.25
CA SER A 123 -5.16 10.26 -5.49
C SER A 123 -4.23 9.07 -5.23
N ALA A 124 -3.53 9.04 -4.09
CA ALA A 124 -2.72 7.89 -3.69
C ALA A 124 -3.58 6.64 -3.42
N ALA A 125 -4.80 6.82 -2.92
CA ALA A 125 -5.73 5.72 -2.65
C ALA A 125 -6.08 4.88 -3.89
N VAL A 126 -6.11 5.49 -5.08
CA VAL A 126 -6.45 4.78 -6.32
C VAL A 126 -5.27 4.07 -6.97
N ARG A 127 -4.02 4.36 -6.54
CA ARG A 127 -2.80 3.70 -6.98
C ARG A 127 -2.59 2.40 -6.20
N ILE A 128 -3.25 1.33 -6.61
CA ILE A 128 -3.22 0.03 -5.90
C ILE A 128 -2.19 -0.94 -6.50
N GLY A 129 -1.67 -0.63 -7.69
CA GLY A 129 -0.77 -1.49 -8.45
C GLY A 129 -1.50 -2.39 -9.44
N ILE A 130 -0.79 -2.75 -10.50
CA ILE A 130 -1.33 -3.48 -11.66
C ILE A 130 -1.06 -4.99 -11.61
N PHE A 131 -0.27 -5.47 -10.66
CA PHE A 131 0.22 -6.86 -10.61
C PHE A 131 -0.56 -7.77 -9.65
N GLY A 132 -1.69 -7.32 -9.07
CA GLY A 132 -2.45 -8.11 -8.10
C GLY A 132 -2.82 -9.51 -8.58
N LYS A 133 -3.17 -9.68 -9.87
CA LYS A 133 -3.44 -11.00 -10.47
C LYS A 133 -2.19 -11.87 -10.54
N VAL A 134 -1.03 -11.29 -10.86
CA VAL A 134 0.25 -12.00 -10.97
C VAL A 134 0.80 -12.37 -9.60
N THR A 135 0.71 -11.47 -8.65
CA THR A 135 1.15 -11.77 -7.27
C THR A 135 0.17 -12.69 -6.52
N GLY A 136 -1.08 -12.80 -6.99
CA GLY A 136 -2.06 -13.74 -6.45
C GLY A 136 -2.63 -13.31 -5.09
N THR A 137 -2.68 -12.02 -4.81
CA THR A 137 -3.08 -11.49 -3.49
C THR A 137 -4.46 -11.94 -3.01
N PHE A 138 -5.39 -12.27 -3.92
CA PHE A 138 -6.72 -12.77 -3.55
C PHE A 138 -6.68 -14.15 -2.85
N VAL A 139 -5.54 -14.87 -2.87
CA VAL A 139 -5.38 -16.15 -2.17
C VAL A 139 -5.70 -16.06 -0.66
N PHE A 140 -5.45 -14.90 -0.05
CA PHE A 140 -5.75 -14.67 1.36
C PHE A 140 -7.24 -14.73 1.70
N PHE A 141 -8.10 -14.54 0.72
CA PHE A 141 -9.56 -14.62 0.89
C PHE A 141 -10.14 -16.01 0.51
N GLY A 142 -9.27 -16.92 0.06
CA GLY A 142 -9.64 -18.32 -0.20
C GLY A 142 -10.31 -19.01 0.99
N PRO A 143 -9.84 -18.84 2.23
CA PRO A 143 -10.49 -19.40 3.40
C PRO A 143 -11.96 -18.95 3.60
N MET A 144 -12.30 -17.71 3.22
CA MET A 144 -13.69 -17.24 3.25
C MET A 144 -14.58 -18.02 2.27
N VAL A 145 -14.03 -18.28 1.07
CA VAL A 145 -14.71 -19.10 0.06
C VAL A 145 -14.83 -20.56 0.53
N TRP A 146 -13.79 -21.08 1.14
CA TRP A 146 -13.79 -22.44 1.71
C TRP A 146 -14.77 -22.60 2.87
N LEU A 147 -14.94 -21.57 3.72
CA LEU A 147 -15.96 -21.55 4.77
C LEU A 147 -17.39 -21.58 4.19
N GLY A 148 -17.60 -21.16 2.95
CA GLY A 148 -18.89 -21.25 2.29
C GLY A 148 -19.43 -19.95 1.69
N PHE A 149 -18.73 -18.83 1.81
CA PHE A 149 -19.14 -17.60 1.14
C PHE A 149 -18.87 -17.68 -0.37
N ASP A 150 -19.80 -17.16 -1.17
CA ASP A 150 -19.58 -17.02 -2.61
C ASP A 150 -18.38 -16.09 -2.89
N ALA A 151 -17.49 -16.50 -3.79
CA ALA A 151 -16.27 -15.76 -4.10
C ALA A 151 -16.54 -14.34 -4.61
N LYS A 152 -17.68 -14.14 -5.32
CA LYS A 152 -18.10 -12.82 -5.77
C LYS A 152 -18.55 -11.95 -4.61
N LEU A 153 -19.27 -12.51 -3.65
CA LEU A 153 -19.68 -11.83 -2.42
C LEU A 153 -18.45 -11.36 -1.62
N VAL A 154 -17.44 -12.23 -1.47
CA VAL A 154 -16.16 -11.87 -0.82
C VAL A 154 -15.47 -10.74 -1.60
N GLY A 155 -15.46 -10.80 -2.92
CA GLY A 155 -14.91 -9.73 -3.78
C GLY A 155 -15.64 -8.40 -3.63
N ILE A 156 -16.97 -8.42 -3.50
CA ILE A 156 -17.79 -7.22 -3.25
C ILE A 156 -17.46 -6.65 -1.85
N ALA A 157 -17.42 -7.49 -0.83
CA ALA A 157 -17.09 -7.06 0.53
C ALA A 157 -15.67 -6.45 0.60
N LEU A 158 -14.70 -7.04 -0.11
CA LEU A 158 -13.35 -6.47 -0.25
C LEU A 158 -13.39 -5.10 -0.98
N SER A 159 -14.22 -4.96 -2.00
CA SER A 159 -14.36 -3.69 -2.72
C SER A 159 -14.95 -2.59 -1.83
N LEU A 160 -15.90 -2.92 -0.96
CA LEU A 160 -16.46 -2.01 0.03
C LEU A 160 -15.44 -1.64 1.12
N ASN A 161 -14.63 -2.61 1.55
CA ASN A 161 -13.52 -2.36 2.48
C ASN A 161 -12.49 -1.38 1.86
N LEU A 162 -12.11 -1.56 0.59
CA LEU A 162 -11.21 -0.65 -0.12
C LEU A 162 -11.87 0.72 -0.35
N LEU A 163 -13.19 0.78 -0.57
CA LEU A 163 -13.93 2.04 -0.67
C LEU A 163 -13.90 2.83 0.65
N TYR A 164 -14.06 2.14 1.79
CA TYR A 164 -13.84 2.75 3.09
C TYR A 164 -12.42 3.34 3.18
N GLN A 165 -11.42 2.63 2.71
CA GLN A 165 -10.03 3.08 2.80
C GLN A 165 -9.71 4.27 1.87
N PHE A 166 -10.56 4.63 0.94
CA PHE A 166 -10.33 5.78 0.08
C PHE A 166 -10.19 7.09 0.88
N TRP A 167 -11.13 7.40 1.75
CA TRP A 167 -11.17 8.67 2.47
C TRP A 167 -10.09 8.80 3.55
N ILE A 168 -9.57 7.67 4.09
CA ILE A 168 -8.52 7.71 5.10
C ILE A 168 -7.14 8.14 4.54
N HIS A 169 -7.00 8.27 3.22
CA HIS A 169 -5.82 8.86 2.58
C HIS A 169 -5.82 10.40 2.64
N ALA A 170 -6.90 11.03 3.10
CA ALA A 170 -6.99 12.48 3.24
C ALA A 170 -6.13 12.99 4.41
N THR A 171 -4.97 13.57 4.13
CA THR A 171 -4.01 14.03 5.17
C THR A 171 -4.47 15.25 5.94
N TRP A 172 -5.43 16.01 5.41
CA TRP A 172 -6.00 17.20 6.04
C TRP A 172 -7.04 16.90 7.13
N LEU A 173 -7.45 15.64 7.26
CA LEU A 173 -8.34 15.22 8.34
C LEU A 173 -7.54 15.02 9.64
N PRO A 174 -8.02 15.58 10.77
CA PRO A 174 -7.35 15.44 12.05
C PRO A 174 -7.51 14.02 12.62
N GLN A 175 -6.89 13.79 13.77
CA GLN A 175 -7.18 12.61 14.60
C GLN A 175 -8.65 12.63 15.05
N LEU A 176 -9.31 11.47 15.02
CA LEU A 176 -10.74 11.32 15.26
C LEU A 176 -11.09 10.93 16.73
N GLY A 177 -10.22 11.28 17.67
CA GLY A 177 -10.46 11.13 19.09
C GLY A 177 -10.67 9.67 19.51
N TRP A 178 -11.84 9.33 20.08
CA TRP A 178 -12.12 7.99 20.61
C TRP A 178 -12.19 6.88 19.56
N LEU A 179 -12.27 7.23 18.27
CA LEU A 179 -12.23 6.26 17.17
C LEU A 179 -10.81 5.75 16.90
N GLU A 180 -9.77 6.46 17.37
CA GLU A 180 -8.38 6.04 17.22
C GLU A 180 -8.15 4.71 17.96
N GLY A 181 -7.50 3.77 17.29
CA GLY A 181 -7.24 2.43 17.84
C GLY A 181 -8.44 1.47 17.78
N ILE A 182 -9.57 1.89 17.21
CA ILE A 182 -10.72 1.04 16.88
C ILE A 182 -10.86 0.96 15.36
N LEU A 183 -11.06 2.11 14.72
CA LEU A 183 -11.14 2.21 13.27
C LEU A 183 -9.76 2.52 12.67
N ASN A 184 -9.57 2.11 11.43
CA ASN A 184 -8.50 2.64 10.60
C ASN A 184 -8.88 4.06 10.18
N THR A 185 -8.35 5.03 10.91
CA THR A 185 -8.60 6.46 10.73
C THR A 185 -7.57 7.07 9.77
N PRO A 186 -7.78 8.31 9.27
CA PRO A 186 -6.74 9.00 8.53
C PRO A 186 -5.40 9.09 9.27
N SER A 187 -5.42 9.24 10.60
CA SER A 187 -4.22 9.26 11.44
C SER A 187 -3.51 7.89 11.46
N ALA A 188 -4.25 6.79 11.71
CA ALA A 188 -3.69 5.46 11.67
C ALA A 188 -3.12 5.12 10.28
N HIS A 189 -3.77 5.57 9.21
CA HIS A 189 -3.36 5.32 7.84
C HIS A 189 -2.19 6.19 7.38
N ARG A 190 -2.04 7.43 7.90
CA ARG A 190 -0.83 8.24 7.72
C ARG A 190 0.41 7.53 8.29
N VAL A 191 0.28 6.93 9.48
CA VAL A 191 1.34 6.10 10.07
C VAL A 191 1.66 4.90 9.19
N HIS A 192 0.63 4.22 8.67
CA HIS A 192 0.81 3.07 7.78
C HIS A 192 1.60 3.42 6.50
N HIS A 193 1.30 4.56 5.88
CA HIS A 193 2.00 5.03 4.68
C HIS A 193 3.35 5.68 4.93
N ALA A 194 3.72 5.86 6.21
CA ALA A 194 4.94 6.56 6.54
C ALA A 194 6.19 5.70 6.35
N SER A 195 7.24 6.31 5.79
CA SER A 195 8.58 5.72 5.66
C SER A 195 9.50 6.00 6.86
N ASN A 196 8.99 6.68 7.89
CA ASN A 196 9.72 6.89 9.14
C ASN A 196 10.05 5.54 9.78
N PRO A 197 11.29 5.32 10.28
CA PRO A 197 11.65 4.07 10.94
C PRO A 197 10.67 3.65 12.05
N GLN A 198 10.15 4.59 12.82
CA GLN A 198 9.22 4.33 13.94
C GLN A 198 7.84 3.84 13.49
N TYR A 199 7.47 4.02 12.22
CA TYR A 199 6.15 3.74 11.65
C TYR A 199 6.16 2.58 10.67
N LEU A 200 7.34 2.09 10.25
CA LEU A 200 7.43 1.00 9.29
C LEU A 200 6.71 -0.26 9.81
N ASP A 201 6.03 -0.92 8.90
CA ASP A 201 5.37 -2.20 9.17
C ASP A 201 4.30 -2.13 10.29
N ALA A 202 3.49 -1.07 10.29
CA ALA A 202 2.42 -0.83 11.27
C ALA A 202 1.05 -0.59 10.60
N ASN A 203 -0.02 -0.78 11.37
CA ASN A 203 -1.41 -0.42 11.07
C ASN A 203 -1.95 -1.04 9.76
N TYR A 204 -2.02 -2.37 9.70
CA TYR A 204 -2.45 -3.15 8.53
C TYR A 204 -3.97 -3.30 8.38
N GLY A 205 -4.77 -2.82 9.33
CA GLY A 205 -6.22 -2.97 9.33
C GLY A 205 -6.89 -2.37 8.09
N GLY A 206 -8.00 -2.95 7.65
CA GLY A 206 -8.86 -2.41 6.61
C GLY A 206 -9.77 -1.30 7.13
N VAL A 207 -10.92 -1.67 7.68
CA VAL A 207 -11.84 -0.77 8.37
C VAL A 207 -11.49 -0.68 9.86
N LEU A 208 -11.06 -1.80 10.45
CA LEU A 208 -10.76 -1.93 11.88
C LEU A 208 -9.26 -2.14 12.10
N VAL A 209 -8.69 -1.47 13.12
CA VAL A 209 -7.31 -1.72 13.59
C VAL A 209 -7.27 -2.63 14.83
N ILE A 210 -8.37 -3.32 15.13
CA ILE A 210 -8.44 -4.24 16.27
C ILE A 210 -7.46 -5.40 16.15
N PHE A 211 -7.22 -5.91 14.92
CA PHE A 211 -6.24 -6.95 14.67
C PHE A 211 -4.80 -6.44 14.81
N ASP A 212 -4.55 -5.16 14.48
CA ASP A 212 -3.25 -4.53 14.76
C ASP A 212 -2.97 -4.47 16.26
N ARG A 213 -3.97 -4.13 17.05
CA ARG A 213 -3.84 -4.15 18.52
C ARG A 213 -3.65 -5.56 19.06
N LEU A 214 -4.41 -6.53 18.55
CA LEU A 214 -4.32 -7.93 18.96
C LEU A 214 -2.94 -8.54 18.64
N PHE A 215 -2.39 -8.24 17.48
CA PHE A 215 -1.11 -8.79 17.01
C PHE A 215 0.09 -7.85 17.20
N GLY A 216 -0.09 -6.74 17.94
CA GLY A 216 0.99 -5.84 18.34
C GLY A 216 1.59 -5.00 17.21
N THR A 217 0.82 -4.71 16.16
CA THR A 217 1.25 -3.89 15.01
C THR A 217 0.59 -2.51 14.99
N TYR A 218 -0.24 -2.16 15.99
CA TYR A 218 -0.82 -0.84 16.10
C TYR A 218 0.20 0.18 16.63
N VAL A 219 0.39 1.26 15.88
CA VAL A 219 1.23 2.41 16.27
C VAL A 219 0.43 3.69 16.07
N PRO A 220 0.22 4.50 17.12
CA PRO A 220 -0.46 5.78 16.99
C PRO A 220 0.43 6.82 16.31
N GLU A 221 -0.19 7.76 15.60
CA GLU A 221 0.50 8.93 15.07
C GLU A 221 0.94 9.86 16.21
N ARG A 222 2.20 10.28 16.16
CA ARG A 222 2.82 11.13 17.17
C ARG A 222 3.07 12.53 16.61
N ALA A 223 2.73 13.56 17.37
CA ALA A 223 2.92 14.95 16.98
C ALA A 223 4.40 15.34 16.82
N ASP A 224 5.30 14.71 17.61
CA ASP A 224 6.75 14.94 17.56
C ASP A 224 7.46 14.16 16.42
N VAL A 225 6.73 13.27 15.72
CA VAL A 225 7.26 12.47 14.59
C VAL A 225 6.30 12.60 13.40
N PRO A 226 6.34 13.71 12.65
CA PRO A 226 5.46 13.86 11.49
C PRO A 226 5.73 12.79 10.43
N PRO A 227 4.67 12.17 9.84
CA PRO A 227 4.81 11.15 8.81
C PRO A 227 5.51 11.68 7.57
N ARG A 228 6.44 10.88 7.01
CA ARG A 228 7.05 11.08 5.70
C ARG A 228 6.58 9.98 4.78
N TYR A 229 6.22 10.32 3.56
CA TYR A 229 5.62 9.38 2.62
C TYR A 229 6.61 8.94 1.53
N GLY A 230 6.23 7.90 0.81
CA GLY A 230 7.05 7.24 -0.19
C GLY A 230 7.75 6.00 0.36
N LEU A 231 8.45 5.30 -0.51
CA LEU A 231 9.27 4.14 -0.11
C LEU A 231 10.47 4.60 0.71
N VAL A 232 11.05 3.70 1.51
CA VAL A 232 12.32 3.96 2.24
C VAL A 232 13.43 4.43 1.29
N LYS A 233 13.43 3.90 0.04
CA LYS A 233 14.17 4.46 -1.10
C LYS A 233 13.16 5.08 -2.04
N PRO A 234 12.92 6.39 -1.99
CA PRO A 234 11.84 7.02 -2.73
C PRO A 234 12.04 6.92 -4.24
N ILE A 235 10.95 6.73 -4.97
CA ILE A 235 10.94 6.81 -6.44
C ILE A 235 10.68 8.27 -6.81
N LEU A 236 11.75 9.01 -7.11
CA LEU A 236 11.67 10.42 -7.54
C LEU A 236 11.42 10.49 -9.06
N SER A 237 10.31 9.92 -9.51
CA SER A 237 9.97 9.85 -10.93
C SER A 237 8.46 9.77 -11.15
N HIS A 238 7.97 10.53 -12.13
CA HIS A 238 6.60 10.44 -12.64
C HIS A 238 6.46 9.50 -13.85
N ASN A 239 7.53 8.78 -14.21
CA ASN A 239 7.43 7.77 -15.26
C ASN A 239 6.71 6.53 -14.71
N PRO A 240 5.52 6.17 -15.24
CA PRO A 240 4.73 5.05 -14.73
C PRO A 240 5.47 3.72 -14.84
N LEU A 241 6.30 3.51 -15.87
CA LEU A 241 7.10 2.30 -16.00
C LEU A 241 8.13 2.18 -14.87
N ARG A 242 8.75 3.29 -14.45
CA ARG A 242 9.64 3.26 -13.28
C ARG A 242 8.87 2.95 -12.00
N VAL A 243 7.71 3.58 -11.81
CA VAL A 243 6.86 3.31 -10.63
C VAL A 243 6.45 1.84 -10.57
N TRP A 244 6.03 1.24 -11.69
CA TRP A 244 5.57 -0.15 -11.72
C TRP A 244 6.69 -1.18 -11.65
N PHE A 245 7.84 -0.93 -12.28
CA PHE A 245 8.84 -1.97 -12.48
C PHE A 245 10.11 -1.83 -11.64
N THR A 246 10.29 -0.78 -10.85
CA THR A 246 11.51 -0.61 -10.01
C THR A 246 11.71 -1.78 -9.05
N THR A 247 10.68 -2.15 -8.29
CA THR A 247 10.76 -3.26 -7.32
C THR A 247 10.93 -4.63 -8.00
N TRP A 248 10.35 -4.82 -9.17
CA TRP A 248 10.57 -6.01 -10.01
C TRP A 248 12.00 -6.10 -10.50
N ALA A 249 12.55 -5.01 -11.01
CA ALA A 249 13.95 -4.97 -11.46
C ALA A 249 14.94 -5.21 -10.32
N GLU A 250 14.62 -4.72 -9.11
CA GLU A 250 15.40 -5.03 -7.91
C GLU A 250 15.33 -6.50 -7.54
N LEU A 251 14.14 -7.11 -7.56
CA LEU A 251 13.98 -8.54 -7.31
C LEU A 251 14.76 -9.37 -8.34
N LEU A 252 14.63 -9.09 -9.63
CA LEU A 252 15.32 -9.84 -10.68
C LEU A 252 16.84 -9.76 -10.56
N ARG A 253 17.39 -8.59 -10.21
CA ARG A 253 18.83 -8.44 -9.95
C ARG A 253 19.29 -9.27 -8.75
N ASP A 254 18.51 -9.27 -7.67
CA ASP A 254 18.80 -10.04 -6.47
C ASP A 254 18.73 -11.56 -6.76
N LEU A 255 17.70 -12.01 -7.49
CA LEU A 255 17.59 -13.41 -7.92
C LEU A 255 18.75 -13.84 -8.83
N ALA A 256 19.18 -12.96 -9.74
CA ALA A 256 20.36 -13.24 -10.60
C ALA A 256 21.66 -13.32 -9.78
N SER A 257 21.73 -12.71 -8.60
CA SER A 257 22.87 -12.78 -7.69
C SER A 257 22.84 -13.99 -6.75
N ALA A 258 21.71 -14.71 -6.67
CA ALA A 258 21.52 -15.85 -5.77
C ALA A 258 22.46 -17.00 -6.14
N ARG A 259 23.13 -17.56 -5.14
CA ARG A 259 24.08 -18.68 -5.31
C ARG A 259 23.50 -20.01 -4.82
N ARG A 260 22.42 -19.97 -4.04
CA ARG A 260 21.77 -21.14 -3.43
C ARG A 260 20.27 -21.04 -3.60
N VAL A 261 19.56 -22.16 -3.62
CA VAL A 261 18.08 -22.18 -3.64
C VAL A 261 17.50 -21.43 -2.43
N GLN A 262 18.16 -21.51 -1.28
CA GLN A 262 17.78 -20.78 -0.06
C GLN A 262 17.81 -19.25 -0.28
N ASP A 263 18.78 -18.74 -1.04
CA ASP A 263 18.87 -17.31 -1.37
C ASP A 263 17.70 -16.90 -2.27
N VAL A 264 17.33 -17.74 -3.25
CA VAL A 264 16.17 -17.53 -4.12
C VAL A 264 14.88 -17.45 -3.29
N LEU A 265 14.66 -18.44 -2.42
CA LEU A 265 13.50 -18.47 -1.53
C LEU A 265 13.50 -17.27 -0.56
N GLY A 266 14.65 -16.89 -0.05
CA GLY A 266 14.82 -15.71 0.80
C GLY A 266 14.45 -14.42 0.06
N TYR A 267 14.94 -14.22 -1.16
CA TYR A 267 14.60 -13.04 -1.96
C TYR A 267 13.11 -12.96 -2.33
N LEU A 268 12.42 -14.09 -2.47
CA LEU A 268 10.99 -14.13 -2.80
C LEU A 268 10.10 -13.94 -1.56
N PHE A 269 10.44 -14.60 -0.45
CA PHE A 269 9.49 -14.78 0.65
C PHE A 269 9.90 -14.10 1.97
N MET A 270 11.14 -13.62 2.10
CA MET A 270 11.54 -12.80 3.23
C MET A 270 11.14 -11.33 3.02
N PRO A 271 11.18 -10.51 4.08
CA PRO A 271 10.83 -9.10 3.98
C PRO A 271 11.64 -8.33 2.92
N PRO A 272 11.08 -7.26 2.34
CA PRO A 272 11.83 -6.36 1.45
C PRO A 272 13.12 -5.89 2.13
N GLY A 273 14.24 -5.94 1.39
CA GLY A 273 15.57 -5.59 1.92
C GLY A 273 16.34 -6.74 2.56
N TRP A 274 15.74 -7.93 2.70
CA TRP A 274 16.48 -9.11 3.15
C TRP A 274 17.66 -9.44 2.21
N ARG A 275 18.75 -9.94 2.80
CA ARG A 275 19.97 -10.39 2.10
C ARG A 275 20.43 -11.72 2.68
N PRO A 276 21.12 -12.59 1.89
CA PRO A 276 21.80 -13.77 2.41
C PRO A 276 22.73 -13.42 3.57
N GLY A 277 22.67 -14.21 4.63
CA GLY A 277 23.43 -13.97 5.87
C GLY A 277 22.68 -13.20 6.94
N LEU A 278 21.57 -12.53 6.62
CA LEU A 278 20.64 -12.05 7.63
C LEU A 278 19.78 -13.22 8.09
N GLY A 279 19.62 -13.37 9.43
CA GLY A 279 18.75 -14.41 10.00
C GLY A 279 17.33 -14.33 9.46
N LEU A 280 16.63 -15.46 9.46
CA LEU A 280 15.20 -15.52 9.12
C LEU A 280 14.42 -14.69 10.15
N TRP A 281 13.62 -13.72 9.69
CA TRP A 281 12.65 -13.00 10.52
C TRP A 281 13.23 -12.28 11.76
N GLN A 282 14.35 -11.59 11.65
CA GLN A 282 14.60 -10.55 12.63
C GLN A 282 13.63 -9.39 12.33
N PRO A 283 12.76 -8.99 13.29
CA PRO A 283 12.09 -7.70 13.15
C PRO A 283 13.22 -6.68 12.98
N VAL A 284 13.16 -5.86 11.94
CA VAL A 284 14.07 -4.72 11.84
C VAL A 284 13.83 -3.94 13.14
N PRO A 285 14.85 -3.76 14.02
CA PRO A 285 14.66 -3.01 15.25
C PRO A 285 14.56 -1.55 14.90
N VAL A 286 13.35 -1.14 14.49
CA VAL A 286 13.05 0.18 13.95
C VAL A 286 12.71 1.16 15.08
N ARG A 287 12.40 0.65 16.27
CA ARG A 287 11.95 1.49 17.38
C ARG A 287 13.04 2.35 18.02
N ASP A 288 14.31 2.00 17.83
CA ASP A 288 15.45 2.67 18.47
C ASP A 288 16.44 3.30 17.47
N ALA A 289 16.11 3.35 16.18
CA ALA A 289 16.95 4.02 15.23
C ALA A 289 16.98 5.53 15.52
N PRO A 290 18.18 6.17 15.57
CA PRO A 290 18.26 7.61 15.72
C PRO A 290 17.50 8.31 14.58
N PRO A 291 16.97 9.52 14.80
CA PRO A 291 16.27 10.24 13.75
C PRO A 291 17.22 10.37 12.55
N VAL A 292 16.85 9.69 11.47
CA VAL A 292 17.56 9.87 10.19
C VAL A 292 17.46 11.35 9.84
N ALA A 293 18.61 12.01 9.65
CA ALA A 293 18.65 13.38 9.20
C ALA A 293 17.66 13.55 8.04
N GLN A 294 16.87 14.61 8.11
CA GLN A 294 15.80 14.87 7.15
C GLN A 294 16.36 14.77 5.74
N ALA A 295 15.95 13.75 4.98
CA ALA A 295 16.12 13.84 3.54
C ALA A 295 15.38 15.11 3.11
N PRO A 296 16.01 15.99 2.30
CA PRO A 296 15.36 17.19 1.85
C PRO A 296 14.00 16.84 1.24
N SER A 297 12.97 17.61 1.56
CA SER A 297 11.68 17.49 0.89
C SER A 297 11.91 17.56 -0.63
N VAL A 298 11.02 16.98 -1.42
CA VAL A 298 11.12 17.09 -2.90
C VAL A 298 11.25 18.56 -3.31
N GLN A 299 10.66 19.49 -2.54
CA GLN A 299 10.82 20.94 -2.71
C GLN A 299 12.25 21.44 -2.45
N GLU A 300 12.91 20.95 -1.39
CA GLU A 300 14.29 21.33 -1.07
C GLU A 300 15.29 20.70 -2.04
N ALA A 301 15.01 19.47 -2.51
CA ALA A 301 15.85 18.81 -3.52
C ALA A 301 15.68 19.41 -4.94
N MET A 302 14.59 20.12 -5.21
CA MET A 302 14.30 20.80 -6.48
C MET A 302 14.45 22.32 -6.38
N ALA A 303 14.82 22.89 -5.24
CA ALA A 303 15.11 24.30 -5.11
C ALA A 303 16.35 24.65 -5.97
N PRO A 304 16.31 25.73 -6.78
CA PRO A 304 17.49 26.17 -7.50
C PRO A 304 18.58 26.50 -6.49
N MET A 305 19.80 26.01 -6.75
CA MET A 305 20.97 26.34 -5.92
C MET A 305 21.08 27.85 -5.72
N PRO A 306 21.29 28.33 -4.48
CA PRO A 306 21.46 29.75 -4.25
C PRO A 306 22.67 30.28 -5.07
N ALA A 307 22.44 31.34 -5.81
CA ALA A 307 23.40 31.93 -6.78
C ALA A 307 24.60 32.61 -6.15
N THR A 308 24.94 32.33 -4.90
CA THR A 308 26.09 32.98 -4.24
C THR A 308 26.86 32.00 -3.35
N MET A 309 27.85 31.33 -3.93
CA MET A 309 29.07 31.05 -3.16
C MET A 309 30.07 32.20 -3.41
N PRO A 310 30.57 32.90 -2.38
CA PRO A 310 31.69 33.80 -2.54
C PRO A 310 32.91 32.99 -2.97
N ALA A 311 33.56 33.40 -4.07
CA ALA A 311 34.82 32.82 -4.51
C ALA A 311 35.90 33.19 -3.49
N THR A 312 36.19 32.31 -2.55
CA THR A 312 37.47 32.36 -1.83
C THR A 312 38.55 31.83 -2.75
N VAL A 313 39.20 32.74 -3.44
CA VAL A 313 40.45 32.46 -4.13
C VAL A 313 41.54 32.37 -3.06
N ASP A 314 41.86 31.17 -2.60
CA ASP A 314 43.10 30.91 -1.87
C ASP A 314 44.27 31.05 -2.85
N ARG A 315 45.01 32.16 -2.69
CA ARG A 315 46.32 32.32 -3.33
C ARG A 315 47.31 31.35 -2.70
N LEU A 316 47.74 30.38 -3.48
CA LEU A 316 48.92 29.58 -3.17
C LEU A 316 50.15 30.53 -3.13
N PRO A 317 51.08 30.40 -2.16
CA PRO A 317 52.34 31.12 -2.17
C PRO A 317 53.25 30.56 -3.27
N SER A 318 53.80 31.47 -4.06
CA SER A 318 54.81 31.18 -5.08
C SER A 318 56.18 30.85 -4.46
N PRO A 319 57.06 30.17 -5.21
CA PRO A 319 58.26 29.43 -4.75
C PRO A 319 59.32 30.22 -4.09
#